data_433028f6a33f2ab2da9d5737659b5e5e
#
_entry.id   433028f6a33f2ab2da9d5737659b5e5e
#
_cell.length_a   1.000
_cell.length_b   1.000
_cell.length_c   1.000
_cell.angle_alpha   90.00
_cell.angle_beta   90.00
_cell.angle_gamma   90.00
#
_symmetry.space_group_name_H-M   'P 1'
#
loop_
_entity.id
_entity.type
_entity.pdbx_description
1 polymer ?
#
loop_
_entity_poly.entity_id
_entity_poly.type
_entity_poly.pdbx_seq_one_letter_code
_entity_poly.pdbx_strand_id
1 'polypeptide(L)'
;MKNKLTHNLTHNLGLKILALVFSVGLWFVVNNITDPVIRKSFTSVPVEITNADMITNEGKVYEIQDETDSVTVTVRGKSSIVSSLNKEDIKAVADMSDLSFMNTVTIKLSCTRSNYNSQLELSSNVENLKLIIEDMKRTQFVINTNISGEPADGYVVGLSLIHI
;
A
#
# COMPACT_ATOMS: atom_id res chain seq x y z
N MET A 1 -66.14 -5.40 21.05
CA MET A 1 -65.05 -4.62 20.48
C MET A 1 -64.10 -5.44 19.60
N LYS A 2 -63.87 -6.73 19.84
CA LYS A 2 -62.97 -7.60 19.06
C LYS A 2 -63.34 -7.74 17.56
N ASN A 3 -64.64 -7.80 17.23
CA ASN A 3 -65.08 -8.09 15.85
C ASN A 3 -64.92 -6.91 14.86
N LYS A 4 -64.83 -5.65 15.35
CA LYS A 4 -64.57 -4.50 14.48
C LYS A 4 -63.09 -4.37 14.10
N LEU A 5 -62.19 -4.77 14.96
CA LEU A 5 -60.75 -4.75 14.70
C LEU A 5 -60.37 -5.82 13.65
N THR A 6 -60.93 -7.04 13.76
CA THR A 6 -60.67 -8.13 12.77
C THR A 6 -61.25 -7.79 11.42
N HIS A 7 -62.46 -7.21 11.34
CA HIS A 7 -63.10 -6.80 10.08
C HIS A 7 -62.26 -5.70 9.38
N ASN A 8 -61.74 -4.69 10.10
CA ASN A 8 -60.85 -3.66 9.53
C ASN A 8 -59.50 -4.22 9.12
N LEU A 9 -59.04 -5.29 9.76
CA LEU A 9 -57.76 -5.93 9.43
C LEU A 9 -57.90 -6.78 8.15
N THR A 10 -59.02 -7.44 7.96
CA THR A 10 -59.28 -8.34 6.81
C THR A 10 -59.92 -7.60 5.61
N HIS A 11 -60.48 -6.40 5.82
CA HIS A 11 -61.06 -5.61 4.72
C HIS A 11 -59.91 -5.10 3.80
N ASN A 12 -60.04 -5.43 2.50
CA ASN A 12 -59.01 -5.12 1.48
C ASN A 12 -57.64 -5.77 1.75
N LEU A 13 -57.63 -7.01 2.25
CA LEU A 13 -56.41 -7.75 2.60
C LEU A 13 -55.46 -7.86 1.37
N GLY A 14 -56.00 -8.00 0.16
CA GLY A 14 -55.23 -8.05 -1.07
C GLY A 14 -54.43 -6.76 -1.34
N LEU A 15 -55.05 -5.56 -1.11
CA LEU A 15 -54.40 -4.28 -1.24
C LEU A 15 -53.28 -4.10 -0.18
N LYS A 16 -53.49 -4.59 1.05
CA LYS A 16 -52.52 -4.53 2.13
C LYS A 16 -51.32 -5.44 1.85
N ILE A 17 -51.54 -6.64 1.36
CA ILE A 17 -50.46 -7.55 0.94
C ILE A 17 -49.70 -6.96 -0.24
N LEU A 18 -50.39 -6.40 -1.24
CA LEU A 18 -49.77 -5.73 -2.37
C LEU A 18 -48.88 -4.56 -1.92
N ALA A 19 -49.38 -3.73 -1.00
CA ALA A 19 -48.60 -2.59 -0.47
C ALA A 19 -47.36 -3.06 0.32
N LEU A 20 -47.50 -4.16 1.09
CA LEU A 20 -46.38 -4.73 1.82
C LEU A 20 -45.30 -5.28 0.87
N VAL A 21 -45.73 -6.04 -0.16
CA VAL A 21 -44.78 -6.56 -1.18
C VAL A 21 -44.07 -5.42 -1.91
N PHE A 22 -44.83 -4.38 -2.26
CA PHE A 22 -44.27 -3.21 -2.94
C PHE A 22 -43.28 -2.44 -2.04
N SER A 23 -43.59 -2.31 -0.76
CA SER A 23 -42.71 -1.66 0.23
C SER A 23 -41.42 -2.45 0.42
N VAL A 24 -41.49 -3.78 0.55
CA VAL A 24 -40.30 -4.66 0.64
C VAL A 24 -39.49 -4.61 -0.66
N GLY A 25 -40.18 -4.63 -1.81
CA GLY A 25 -39.52 -4.48 -3.11
C GLY A 25 -38.79 -3.16 -3.27
N LEU A 26 -39.42 -2.03 -2.90
CA LEU A 26 -38.78 -0.72 -2.90
C LEU A 26 -37.59 -0.66 -1.93
N TRP A 27 -37.73 -1.18 -0.72
CA TRP A 27 -36.64 -1.25 0.25
C TRP A 27 -35.45 -2.03 -0.30
N PHE A 28 -35.70 -3.18 -0.92
CA PHE A 28 -34.66 -4.00 -1.55
C PHE A 28 -33.96 -3.26 -2.71
N VAL A 29 -34.72 -2.57 -3.57
CA VAL A 29 -34.18 -1.79 -4.68
C VAL A 29 -33.30 -0.63 -4.17
N VAL A 30 -33.82 0.14 -3.20
CA VAL A 30 -33.07 1.26 -2.60
C VAL A 30 -31.77 0.78 -1.94
N ASN A 31 -31.85 -0.34 -1.20
CA ASN A 31 -30.69 -0.89 -0.49
C ASN A 31 -29.62 -1.46 -1.45
N ASN A 32 -30.03 -1.99 -2.61
CA ASN A 32 -29.08 -2.51 -3.62
C ASN A 32 -28.49 -1.42 -4.52
N ILE A 33 -29.18 -0.30 -4.72
CA ILE A 33 -28.68 0.80 -5.58
C ILE A 33 -27.70 1.71 -4.84
N THR A 34 -27.75 1.73 -3.50
CA THR A 34 -26.94 2.63 -2.70
C THR A 34 -25.58 1.98 -2.38
N ASP A 35 -24.58 2.18 -3.25
CA ASP A 35 -23.18 1.84 -2.98
C ASP A 35 -22.42 3.15 -2.66
N PRO A 36 -22.39 3.57 -1.40
CA PRO A 36 -21.84 4.86 -1.01
C PRO A 36 -20.34 4.93 -1.25
N VAL A 37 -19.86 6.12 -1.59
CA VAL A 37 -18.41 6.38 -1.67
C VAL A 37 -17.85 6.49 -0.26
N ILE A 38 -16.89 5.63 0.05
CA ILE A 38 -16.18 5.59 1.34
C ILE A 38 -14.69 5.85 1.17
N ARG A 39 -14.00 6.10 2.29
CA ARG A 39 -12.54 6.22 2.38
C ARG A 39 -12.01 5.15 3.30
N LYS A 40 -10.87 4.57 2.93
CA LYS A 40 -10.11 3.61 3.75
C LYS A 40 -8.62 3.94 3.64
N SER A 41 -7.94 4.03 4.78
CA SER A 41 -6.51 4.32 4.81
C SER A 41 -5.72 3.06 5.15
N PHE A 42 -4.62 2.86 4.43
CA PHE A 42 -3.66 1.79 4.63
C PHE A 42 -2.34 2.42 5.07
N THR A 43 -1.91 2.09 6.28
CA THR A 43 -0.66 2.61 6.86
C THR A 43 0.55 1.76 6.49
N SER A 44 1.73 2.39 6.45
CA SER A 44 3.02 1.72 6.22
C SER A 44 3.04 0.88 4.93
N VAL A 45 2.47 1.40 3.84
CA VAL A 45 2.61 0.80 2.50
C VAL A 45 4.05 1.05 2.05
N PRO A 46 4.86 0.00 1.78
CA PRO A 46 6.24 0.18 1.34
C PRO A 46 6.28 0.82 -0.04
N VAL A 47 7.27 1.70 -0.24
CA VAL A 47 7.54 2.30 -1.54
C VAL A 47 8.55 1.41 -2.27
N GLU A 48 8.12 0.80 -3.36
CA GLU A 48 8.97 -0.01 -4.24
C GLU A 48 9.80 0.93 -5.14
N ILE A 49 11.13 0.79 -5.07
CA ILE A 49 12.05 1.58 -5.90
C ILE A 49 12.37 0.80 -7.16
N THR A 50 12.18 1.43 -8.31
CA THR A 50 12.53 0.87 -9.61
C THR A 50 13.63 1.68 -10.29
N ASN A 51 14.39 1.04 -11.20
CA ASN A 51 15.48 1.64 -11.97
C ASN A 51 16.60 2.27 -11.11
N ALA A 52 16.84 1.73 -9.91
CA ALA A 52 17.91 2.22 -9.00
C ALA A 52 19.32 2.05 -9.58
N ASP A 53 19.49 1.14 -10.52
CA ASP A 53 20.72 0.88 -11.28
C ASP A 53 21.18 2.10 -12.09
N MET A 54 20.29 3.00 -12.46
CA MET A 54 20.66 4.25 -13.15
C MET A 54 21.60 5.10 -12.28
N ILE A 55 21.34 5.19 -10.97
CA ILE A 55 22.17 5.97 -10.03
C ILE A 55 23.50 5.25 -9.76
N THR A 56 23.44 3.93 -9.54
CA THR A 56 24.64 3.14 -9.23
C THR A 56 25.58 3.01 -10.43
N ASN A 57 25.06 2.95 -11.65
CA ASN A 57 25.86 2.94 -12.89
C ASN A 57 26.62 4.26 -13.14
N GLU A 58 26.10 5.38 -12.61
CA GLU A 58 26.81 6.68 -12.59
C GLU A 58 27.89 6.75 -11.49
N GLY A 59 28.13 5.68 -10.74
CA GLY A 59 29.09 5.65 -9.65
C GLY A 59 28.61 6.42 -8.42
N LYS A 60 27.30 6.53 -8.23
CA LYS A 60 26.65 7.20 -7.09
C LYS A 60 25.93 6.19 -6.19
N VAL A 61 25.69 6.60 -4.96
CA VAL A 61 24.86 5.88 -3.98
C VAL A 61 23.74 6.79 -3.52
N TYR A 62 22.64 6.21 -3.10
CA TYR A 62 21.49 6.97 -2.58
C TYR A 62 21.07 6.46 -1.22
N GLU A 63 20.55 7.36 -0.40
CA GLU A 63 19.93 7.08 0.89
C GLU A 63 18.56 7.74 0.94
N ILE A 64 17.57 7.03 1.49
CA ILE A 64 16.20 7.55 1.64
C ILE A 64 16.13 8.40 2.91
N GLN A 65 15.62 9.63 2.77
CA GLN A 65 15.43 10.55 3.89
C GLN A 65 14.00 10.54 4.44
N ASP A 66 13.87 11.04 5.69
CA ASP A 66 12.59 11.35 6.35
C ASP A 66 11.61 10.17 6.39
N GLU A 67 12.11 8.92 6.45
CA GLU A 67 11.28 7.71 6.49
C GLU A 67 10.24 7.65 5.35
N THR A 68 10.61 8.21 4.18
CA THR A 68 9.73 8.22 3.00
C THR A 68 9.71 6.88 2.24
N ASP A 69 10.37 5.86 2.78
CA ASP A 69 10.37 4.47 2.30
C ASP A 69 9.02 3.77 2.50
N SER A 70 8.16 4.34 3.35
CA SER A 70 6.80 3.85 3.58
C SER A 70 5.79 5.00 3.68
N VAL A 71 4.61 4.80 3.10
CA VAL A 71 3.58 5.83 3.02
C VAL A 71 2.23 5.34 3.54
N THR A 72 1.42 6.29 4.01
CA THR A 72 0.00 6.04 4.29
C THR A 72 -0.82 6.39 3.07
N VAL A 73 -1.46 5.40 2.48
CA VAL A 73 -2.31 5.56 1.29
C VAL A 73 -3.77 5.60 1.68
N THR A 74 -4.47 6.64 1.28
CA THR A 74 -5.93 6.77 1.42
C THR A 74 -6.60 6.45 0.10
N VAL A 75 -7.46 5.46 0.12
CA VAL A 75 -8.26 5.01 -1.02
C VAL A 75 -9.68 5.50 -0.88
N ARG A 76 -10.21 6.15 -1.89
CA ARG A 76 -11.59 6.60 -1.99
C ARG A 76 -12.28 5.96 -3.18
N GLY A 77 -13.46 5.41 -2.97
CA GLY A 77 -14.23 4.74 -4.01
C GLY A 77 -15.52 4.16 -3.48
N LYS A 78 -16.22 3.39 -4.31
CA LYS A 78 -17.45 2.69 -3.92
C LYS A 78 -17.19 1.70 -2.80
N SER A 79 -18.12 1.61 -1.84
CA SER A 79 -18.01 0.76 -0.66
C SER A 79 -17.78 -0.70 -1.00
N SER A 80 -18.45 -1.22 -2.02
CA SER A 80 -18.29 -2.59 -2.51
C SER A 80 -16.85 -2.92 -2.94
N ILE A 81 -16.15 -1.94 -3.53
CA ILE A 81 -14.78 -2.09 -3.99
C ILE A 81 -13.82 -1.89 -2.81
N VAL A 82 -13.90 -0.71 -2.15
CA VAL A 82 -12.95 -0.31 -1.10
C VAL A 82 -12.93 -1.27 0.09
N SER A 83 -14.11 -1.85 0.46
CA SER A 83 -14.20 -2.83 1.55
C SER A 83 -13.51 -4.15 1.22
N SER A 84 -13.40 -4.50 -0.06
CA SER A 84 -12.74 -5.73 -0.53
C SER A 84 -11.23 -5.60 -0.68
N LEU A 85 -10.67 -4.38 -0.53
CA LEU A 85 -9.24 -4.13 -0.68
C LEU A 85 -8.48 -4.41 0.61
N ASN A 86 -7.31 -5.03 0.43
CA ASN A 86 -6.29 -5.24 1.45
C ASN A 86 -5.06 -4.36 1.17
N LYS A 87 -4.13 -4.29 2.11
CA LYS A 87 -2.89 -3.52 1.97
C LYS A 87 -2.05 -3.99 0.77
N GLU A 88 -2.00 -5.29 0.52
CA GLU A 88 -1.27 -5.94 -0.56
C GLU A 88 -1.82 -5.60 -1.95
N ASP A 89 -3.06 -5.13 -2.01
CA ASP A 89 -3.67 -4.66 -3.27
C ASP A 89 -3.19 -3.25 -3.66
N ILE A 90 -2.53 -2.52 -2.76
CA ILE A 90 -2.06 -1.16 -2.98
C ILE A 90 -0.55 -1.17 -3.20
N LYS A 91 -0.10 -0.61 -4.31
CA LYS A 91 1.32 -0.45 -4.65
C LYS A 91 1.69 1.03 -4.70
N ALA A 92 2.80 1.37 -4.05
CA ALA A 92 3.47 2.65 -4.17
C ALA A 92 4.83 2.41 -4.86
N VAL A 93 5.08 3.08 -5.97
CA VAL A 93 6.29 2.89 -6.77
C VAL A 93 6.96 4.24 -6.99
N ALA A 94 8.27 4.30 -6.73
CA ALA A 94 9.13 5.43 -7.05
C ALA A 94 10.13 5.00 -8.14
N ASP A 95 10.04 5.61 -9.31
CA ASP A 95 10.91 5.30 -10.45
C ASP A 95 12.09 6.28 -10.48
N MET A 96 13.31 5.77 -10.29
CA MET A 96 14.52 6.60 -10.27
C MET A 96 14.82 7.28 -11.60
N SER A 97 14.21 6.85 -12.71
CA SER A 97 14.30 7.55 -13.99
C SER A 97 13.61 8.92 -13.97
N ASP A 98 12.66 9.12 -13.04
CA ASP A 98 11.94 10.39 -12.85
C ASP A 98 12.61 11.29 -11.78
N LEU A 99 13.88 11.05 -11.44
CA LEU A 99 14.61 11.82 -10.44
C LEU A 99 14.67 13.31 -10.79
N SER A 100 14.21 14.14 -9.86
CA SER A 100 14.23 15.60 -10.01
C SER A 100 15.56 16.21 -9.61
N PHE A 101 15.81 17.47 -10.00
CA PHE A 101 16.98 18.24 -9.57
C PHE A 101 17.07 18.48 -8.06
N MET A 102 15.95 18.27 -7.33
CA MET A 102 15.91 18.40 -5.88
C MET A 102 16.16 17.05 -5.16
N ASN A 103 16.65 16.04 -5.85
CA ASN A 103 16.82 14.68 -5.35
C ASN A 103 15.51 14.10 -4.79
N THR A 104 14.43 14.34 -5.48
CA THR A 104 13.10 13.78 -5.15
C THR A 104 12.56 13.00 -6.31
N VAL A 105 11.83 11.90 -5.99
CA VAL A 105 11.14 11.05 -6.97
C VAL A 105 9.67 10.99 -6.61
N THR A 106 8.79 11.21 -7.58
CA THR A 106 7.35 11.16 -7.37
C THR A 106 6.89 9.73 -7.11
N ILE A 107 6.11 9.53 -6.05
CA ILE A 107 5.54 8.23 -5.70
C ILE A 107 4.25 8.02 -6.51
N LYS A 108 4.26 7.02 -7.37
CA LYS A 108 3.10 6.62 -8.18
C LYS A 108 2.31 5.56 -7.42
N LEU A 109 1.03 5.81 -7.18
CA LEU A 109 0.13 4.89 -6.50
C LEU A 109 -0.70 4.12 -7.53
N SER A 110 -0.86 2.83 -7.30
CA SER A 110 -1.71 1.98 -8.13
C SER A 110 -2.36 0.86 -7.32
N CYS A 111 -3.47 0.33 -7.84
CA CYS A 111 -4.08 -0.87 -7.31
C CYS A 111 -3.65 -2.07 -8.17
N THR A 112 -3.19 -3.14 -7.54
CA THR A 112 -2.80 -4.39 -8.23
C THR A 112 -3.97 -4.98 -9.03
N ARG A 113 -5.20 -4.75 -8.56
CA ARG A 113 -6.41 -5.13 -9.29
C ARG A 113 -6.73 -4.08 -10.35
N SER A 114 -6.16 -4.25 -11.54
CA SER A 114 -6.24 -3.28 -12.65
C SER A 114 -7.65 -2.80 -13.00
N ASN A 115 -8.67 -3.66 -12.82
CA ASN A 115 -10.07 -3.35 -13.08
C ASN A 115 -10.63 -2.23 -12.19
N TYR A 116 -9.97 -1.93 -11.06
CA TYR A 116 -10.44 -0.93 -10.11
C TYR A 116 -9.68 0.40 -10.18
N ASN A 117 -8.55 0.47 -10.87
CA ASN A 117 -7.73 1.69 -10.95
C ASN A 117 -8.51 2.93 -11.41
N SER A 118 -9.42 2.76 -12.37
CA SER A 118 -10.26 3.86 -12.88
C SER A 118 -11.44 4.24 -11.96
N GLN A 119 -11.74 3.40 -10.96
CA GLN A 119 -12.87 3.57 -10.05
C GLN A 119 -12.44 4.00 -8.64
N LEU A 120 -11.12 4.05 -8.40
CA LEU A 120 -10.51 4.41 -7.14
C LEU A 120 -9.73 5.71 -7.29
N GLU A 121 -9.87 6.56 -6.30
CA GLU A 121 -9.02 7.73 -6.09
C GLU A 121 -8.02 7.40 -4.99
N LEU A 122 -6.73 7.36 -5.35
CA LEU A 122 -5.62 7.05 -4.46
C LEU A 122 -4.88 8.33 -4.11
N SER A 123 -4.59 8.53 -2.84
CA SER A 123 -3.78 9.64 -2.36
C SER A 123 -2.86 9.18 -1.23
N SER A 124 -1.68 9.75 -1.12
CA SER A 124 -0.72 9.47 -0.05
C SER A 124 -0.48 10.69 0.82
N ASN A 125 0.00 10.44 2.05
CA ASN A 125 0.46 11.49 2.95
C ASN A 125 1.78 12.14 2.48
N VAL A 126 2.57 11.42 1.67
CA VAL A 126 3.82 11.88 1.07
C VAL A 126 3.75 11.65 -0.43
N GLU A 127 3.97 12.69 -1.23
CA GLU A 127 3.89 12.60 -2.70
C GLU A 127 5.24 12.28 -3.34
N ASN A 128 6.34 12.61 -2.65
CA ASN A 128 7.68 12.47 -3.19
C ASN A 128 8.59 11.73 -2.22
N LEU A 129 9.30 10.74 -2.73
CA LEU A 129 10.44 10.10 -2.07
C LEU A 129 11.61 11.09 -2.06
N LYS A 130 12.20 11.35 -0.89
CA LYS A 130 13.37 12.22 -0.76
C LYS A 130 14.65 11.40 -0.65
N LEU A 131 15.66 11.79 -1.38
CA LEU A 131 16.93 11.08 -1.47
C LEU A 131 18.11 12.00 -1.14
N ILE A 132 19.12 11.43 -0.51
CA ILE A 132 20.49 11.96 -0.55
C ILE A 132 21.24 11.15 -1.59
N ILE A 133 21.91 11.81 -2.53
CA ILE A 133 22.71 11.18 -3.56
C ILE A 133 24.16 11.66 -3.39
N GLU A 134 25.08 10.70 -3.24
CA GLU A 134 26.50 10.95 -3.02
C GLU A 134 27.34 10.15 -4.02
N ASP A 135 28.55 10.64 -4.30
CA ASP A 135 29.50 9.92 -5.13
C ASP A 135 30.07 8.70 -4.37
N MET A 136 30.07 7.54 -5.03
CA MET A 136 30.63 6.31 -4.48
C MET A 136 32.15 6.43 -4.39
N LYS A 137 32.69 6.37 -3.18
CA LYS A 137 34.12 6.34 -2.96
C LYS A 137 34.57 4.94 -2.56
N ARG A 138 35.43 4.33 -3.36
CA ARG A 138 36.04 3.02 -3.04
C ARG A 138 37.44 3.25 -2.46
N THR A 139 37.70 2.65 -1.31
CA THR A 139 39.00 2.73 -0.64
C THR A 139 39.41 1.31 -0.21
N GLN A 140 40.66 0.95 -0.48
CA GLN A 140 41.23 -0.29 0.01
C GLN A 140 41.78 -0.08 1.41
N PHE A 141 41.32 -0.89 2.35
CA PHE A 141 41.88 -0.95 3.69
C PHE A 141 42.79 -2.17 3.83
N VAL A 142 43.97 -1.97 4.38
CA VAL A 142 44.85 -3.07 4.78
C VAL A 142 44.38 -3.58 6.14
N ILE A 143 43.90 -4.80 6.17
CA ILE A 143 43.52 -5.45 7.43
C ILE A 143 44.80 -6.03 8.05
N ASN A 144 45.28 -5.42 9.12
CA ASN A 144 46.37 -5.96 9.95
C ASN A 144 45.74 -6.83 11.03
N THR A 145 45.96 -8.15 10.94
CA THR A 145 45.55 -9.08 12.00
C THR A 145 46.67 -9.17 13.01
N ASN A 146 46.39 -8.76 14.24
CA ASN A 146 47.32 -9.01 15.38
C ASN A 146 46.85 -10.25 16.11
N ILE A 147 47.60 -11.33 15.94
CA ILE A 147 47.32 -12.62 16.57
C ILE A 147 48.19 -12.70 17.81
N SER A 148 47.61 -12.77 19.01
CA SER A 148 48.29 -12.96 20.27
C SER A 148 48.00 -14.38 20.80
N GLY A 149 49.06 -15.09 21.25
CA GLY A 149 49.01 -16.43 21.77
C GLY A 149 49.71 -17.44 20.85
N GLU A 150 50.16 -18.56 21.44
CA GLU A 150 50.75 -19.66 20.70
C GLU A 150 49.66 -20.69 20.35
N PRO A 151 49.64 -21.22 19.12
CA PRO A 151 48.72 -22.29 18.77
C PRO A 151 49.12 -23.57 19.53
N ALA A 152 48.13 -24.42 19.81
CA ALA A 152 48.40 -25.73 20.41
C ALA A 152 49.30 -26.59 19.50
N ASP A 153 50.03 -27.52 20.08
CA ASP A 153 50.95 -28.43 19.34
C ASP A 153 50.20 -29.13 18.19
N GLY A 154 50.77 -29.02 17.00
CA GLY A 154 50.22 -29.58 15.77
C GLY A 154 49.25 -28.67 15.00
N TYR A 155 49.01 -27.43 15.45
CA TYR A 155 48.19 -26.43 14.76
C TYR A 155 49.03 -25.25 14.31
N VAL A 156 48.67 -24.67 13.15
CA VAL A 156 49.32 -23.46 12.63
C VAL A 156 48.22 -22.38 12.44
N VAL A 157 48.63 -21.15 12.69
CA VAL A 157 47.74 -20.00 12.46
C VAL A 157 47.63 -19.76 10.96
N GLY A 158 46.42 -19.94 10.42
CA GLY A 158 46.10 -19.64 9.02
C GLY A 158 45.45 -18.27 8.86
N LEU A 159 45.81 -17.53 7.79
CA LEU A 159 45.10 -16.30 7.41
C LEU A 159 43.81 -16.69 6.70
N SER A 160 42.67 -16.34 7.30
CA SER A 160 41.37 -16.41 6.62
C SER A 160 41.04 -15.02 6.04
N LEU A 161 40.98 -14.95 4.70
CA LEU A 161 40.50 -13.75 4.01
C LEU A 161 38.98 -13.82 3.96
N ILE A 162 38.31 -13.01 4.76
CA ILE A 162 36.85 -12.80 4.65
C ILE A 162 36.62 -11.70 3.63
N HIS A 163 35.97 -12.04 2.53
CA HIS A 163 35.52 -11.08 1.55
C HIS A 163 34.20 -10.48 2.07
N ILE A 164 34.23 -9.22 2.46
CA ILE A 164 33.05 -8.46 2.87
C ILE A 164 32.61 -7.62 1.68
#